data_45752a382f3524c594f5e1d4a1ad2628
#
_entry.id   45752a382f3524c594f5e1d4a1ad2628
#
_cell.length_a   1.000
_cell.length_b   1.000
_cell.length_c   1.000
_cell.angle_alpha   90.00
_cell.angle_beta   90.00
_cell.angle_gamma   90.00
#
_symmetry.space_group_name_H-M   'P 1'
#
loop_
_entity.id
_entity.type
_entity.pdbx_description
1 polymer ?
#
loop_
_entity_poly.entity_id
_entity_poly.type
_entity_poly.pdbx_seq_one_letter_code
_entity_poly.pdbx_strand_id
1 'polypeptide(L)'
;MRQLVNIRFGSQLYGTSTPASDIDLKSVYVPTARDILLQRVRPSVTNQRPKAEGEKNVAGEVDQESHSLQRYLTLLAQGQTVALDMLFAPSWSWTTQAMPEWLEIQANAHRLITKKSAAFVGYCRQQANKYGIKGSRVAAARTALRVLDTAVENYGTAAKLAKIDDKIRAVTMDNEHMSLEKIVQIGGQTIQYWSVCGRLLQYTATIKHA
;
A
#
# COMPACT_ATOMS: atom_id res chain seq x y z
N MET A 1 -12.20 22.55 22.59
CA MET A 1 -12.77 21.95 21.36
C MET A 1 -13.77 20.89 21.75
N ARG A 2 -14.85 20.70 20.97
CA ARG A 2 -15.90 19.72 21.21
C ARG A 2 -15.86 18.68 20.11
N GLN A 3 -15.64 17.42 20.47
CA GLN A 3 -15.60 16.30 19.54
C GLN A 3 -17.01 15.92 19.09
N LEU A 4 -17.23 15.76 17.81
CA LEU A 4 -18.50 15.34 17.20
C LEU A 4 -18.60 13.83 17.05
N VAL A 5 -17.51 13.20 16.65
CA VAL A 5 -17.39 11.75 16.48
C VAL A 5 -15.92 11.34 16.63
N ASN A 6 -15.69 10.13 17.09
CA ASN A 6 -14.40 9.45 17.06
C ASN A 6 -14.60 8.02 16.58
N ILE A 7 -13.90 7.65 15.51
CA ILE A 7 -14.14 6.44 14.72
C ILE A 7 -12.89 5.57 14.77
N ARG A 8 -13.06 4.28 15.06
CA ARG A 8 -12.04 3.27 14.79
C ARG A 8 -11.91 3.11 13.29
N PHE A 9 -10.73 3.34 12.78
CA PHE A 9 -10.45 3.43 11.36
C PHE A 9 -9.51 2.29 10.89
N GLY A 10 -9.03 2.36 9.66
CA GLY A 10 -8.07 1.41 9.13
C GLY A 10 -8.57 -0.04 9.17
N SER A 11 -7.72 -0.95 9.60
CA SER A 11 -8.01 -2.38 9.64
C SER A 11 -9.24 -2.72 10.49
N GLN A 12 -9.51 -1.96 11.54
CA GLN A 12 -10.67 -2.17 12.40
C GLN A 12 -11.99 -1.79 11.72
N LEU A 13 -12.02 -0.71 10.94
CA LEU A 13 -13.22 -0.31 10.18
C LEU A 13 -13.56 -1.32 9.08
N TYR A 14 -12.54 -1.87 8.42
CA TYR A 14 -12.73 -2.80 7.30
C TYR A 14 -12.80 -4.27 7.71
N GLY A 15 -12.71 -4.59 9.01
CA GLY A 15 -12.77 -5.98 9.50
C GLY A 15 -11.54 -6.83 9.13
N THR A 16 -10.41 -6.19 8.85
CA THR A 16 -9.14 -6.87 8.52
C THR A 16 -8.12 -6.82 9.65
N SER A 17 -8.53 -6.36 10.84
CA SER A 17 -7.66 -6.27 12.01
C SER A 17 -7.26 -7.63 12.53
N THR A 18 -6.05 -7.72 13.04
CA THR A 18 -5.48 -8.89 13.74
C THR A 18 -5.02 -8.46 15.14
N PRO A 19 -4.69 -9.39 16.05
CA PRO A 19 -4.14 -9.04 17.36
C PRO A 19 -2.82 -8.23 17.29
N ALA A 20 -2.14 -8.24 16.15
CA ALA A 20 -0.92 -7.48 15.90
C ALA A 20 -1.18 -6.10 15.24
N SER A 21 -2.44 -5.76 14.96
CA SER A 21 -2.79 -4.49 14.33
C SER A 21 -2.67 -3.33 15.32
N ASP A 22 -2.29 -2.17 14.81
CA ASP A 22 -2.41 -0.88 15.47
C ASP A 22 -3.88 -0.41 15.54
N ILE A 23 -4.10 0.65 16.28
CA ILE A 23 -5.43 1.26 16.46
C ILE A 23 -5.42 2.64 15.83
N ASP A 24 -6.00 2.74 14.65
CA ASP A 24 -6.22 4.02 13.98
C ASP A 24 -7.51 4.67 14.46
N LEU A 25 -7.44 5.92 14.90
CA LEU A 25 -8.59 6.73 15.28
C LEU A 25 -8.70 7.97 14.40
N LYS A 26 -9.88 8.21 13.86
CA LYS A 26 -10.20 9.43 13.11
C LYS A 26 -11.34 10.16 13.80
N SER A 27 -11.19 11.45 14.00
CA SER A 27 -12.23 12.23 14.65
C SER A 27 -12.52 13.56 13.97
N VAL A 28 -13.72 14.09 14.21
CA VAL A 28 -14.14 15.42 13.79
C VAL A 28 -14.47 16.24 15.03
N TYR A 29 -14.01 17.48 15.07
CA TYR A 29 -14.27 18.36 16.17
C TYR A 29 -14.70 19.78 15.74
N VAL A 30 -15.47 20.45 16.60
CA VAL A 30 -15.79 21.87 16.51
C VAL A 30 -14.76 22.63 17.36
N PRO A 31 -14.01 23.58 16.76
CA PRO A 31 -13.09 24.46 17.51
C PRO A 31 -13.85 25.32 18.53
N THR A 32 -13.13 25.88 19.50
CA THR A 32 -13.75 26.85 20.42
C THR A 32 -14.08 28.16 19.68
N ALA A 33 -15.11 28.86 20.13
CA ALA A 33 -15.46 30.18 19.58
C ALA A 33 -14.25 31.14 19.61
N ARG A 34 -13.44 31.08 20.68
CA ARG A 34 -12.21 31.86 20.80
C ARG A 34 -11.21 31.56 19.68
N ASP A 35 -10.98 30.26 19.38
CA ASP A 35 -10.03 29.89 18.34
C ASP A 35 -10.51 30.33 16.96
N ILE A 36 -11.83 30.26 16.73
CA ILE A 36 -12.45 30.71 15.48
C ILE A 36 -12.27 32.23 15.32
N LEU A 37 -12.63 33.00 16.33
CA LEU A 37 -12.55 34.47 16.31
C LEU A 37 -11.11 34.97 16.18
N LEU A 38 -10.15 34.29 16.81
CA LEU A 38 -8.74 34.64 16.75
C LEU A 38 -8.01 34.03 15.54
N GLN A 39 -8.72 33.31 14.65
CA GLN A 39 -8.16 32.62 13.48
C GLN A 39 -6.99 31.66 13.84
N ARG A 40 -7.12 30.99 15.01
CA ARG A 40 -6.11 30.04 15.53
C ARG A 40 -6.55 28.60 15.44
N VAL A 41 -7.55 28.31 14.62
CA VAL A 41 -8.05 26.96 14.41
C VAL A 41 -6.96 26.11 13.75
N ARG A 42 -6.63 24.97 14.35
CA ARG A 42 -5.79 23.93 13.73
C ARG A 42 -6.67 23.10 12.82
N PRO A 43 -6.41 23.07 11.50
CA PRO A 43 -7.24 22.29 10.57
C PRO A 43 -7.23 20.81 10.90
N SER A 44 -6.06 20.25 11.26
CA SER A 44 -5.87 18.88 11.70
C SER A 44 -4.91 18.83 12.90
N VAL A 45 -5.15 17.89 13.79
CA VAL A 45 -4.31 17.59 14.95
C VAL A 45 -4.00 16.10 14.92
N THR A 46 -2.73 15.74 14.88
CA THR A 46 -2.26 14.36 14.92
C THR A 46 -1.63 14.09 16.28
N ASN A 47 -2.02 12.99 16.90
CA ASN A 47 -1.42 12.48 18.12
C ASN A 47 -0.89 11.08 17.82
N GLN A 48 0.42 10.98 17.66
CA GLN A 48 1.15 9.76 17.34
C GLN A 48 2.41 9.71 18.19
N ARG A 49 2.87 8.51 18.52
CA ARG A 49 4.18 8.33 19.13
C ARG A 49 5.27 8.82 18.16
N PRO A 50 6.27 9.55 18.63
CA PRO A 50 7.46 9.84 17.81
C PRO A 50 8.10 8.52 17.36
N LYS A 51 8.39 8.40 16.06
CA LYS A 51 8.99 7.20 15.45
C LYS A 51 10.31 7.54 14.79
N ALA A 52 11.28 6.62 14.89
CA ALA A 52 12.49 6.69 14.10
C ALA A 52 12.20 6.41 12.62
N GLU A 53 13.09 6.84 11.72
CA GLU A 53 12.95 6.59 10.31
C GLU A 53 12.93 5.08 10.02
N GLY A 54 11.86 4.61 9.35
CA GLY A 54 11.64 3.19 9.04
C GLY A 54 11.04 2.34 10.17
N GLU A 55 10.77 2.91 11.35
CA GLU A 55 10.12 2.20 12.45
C GLU A 55 8.65 1.91 12.11
N LYS A 56 8.22 0.67 12.33
CA LYS A 56 6.83 0.23 12.10
C LYS A 56 5.99 0.44 13.35
N ASN A 57 4.65 0.53 13.17
CA ASN A 57 3.70 0.51 14.27
C ASN A 57 3.82 -0.81 15.04
N VAL A 58 3.63 -0.73 16.35
CA VAL A 58 3.55 -1.90 17.22
C VAL A 58 2.09 -2.26 17.50
N ALA A 59 1.86 -3.50 17.89
CA ALA A 59 0.52 -3.99 18.23
C ALA A 59 -0.11 -3.12 19.33
N GLY A 60 -1.35 -2.68 19.09
CA GLY A 60 -2.09 -1.84 20.04
C GLY A 60 -1.62 -0.38 20.12
N GLU A 61 -0.66 0.05 19.31
CA GLU A 61 -0.29 1.46 19.19
C GLU A 61 -1.49 2.28 18.68
N VAL A 62 -1.73 3.43 19.31
CA VAL A 62 -2.87 4.30 18.96
C VAL A 62 -2.37 5.48 18.16
N ASP A 63 -2.78 5.56 16.91
CA ASP A 63 -2.56 6.69 16.01
C ASP A 63 -3.89 7.46 15.85
N GLN A 64 -3.93 8.71 16.31
CA GLN A 64 -5.14 9.53 16.23
C GLN A 64 -4.93 10.76 15.36
N GLU A 65 -5.84 10.96 14.42
CA GLU A 65 -5.94 12.19 13.64
C GLU A 65 -7.33 12.81 13.80
N SER A 66 -7.35 14.09 14.17
CA SER A 66 -8.57 14.86 14.41
C SER A 66 -8.66 16.01 13.42
N HIS A 67 -9.75 16.11 12.67
CA HIS A 67 -10.00 17.22 11.75
C HIS A 67 -10.99 18.21 12.34
N SER A 68 -10.74 19.52 12.19
CA SER A 68 -11.78 20.51 12.43
C SER A 68 -12.96 20.28 11.48
N LEU A 69 -14.19 20.61 11.90
CA LEU A 69 -15.37 20.45 11.04
C LEU A 69 -15.21 21.12 9.68
N GLN A 70 -14.65 22.32 9.64
CA GLN A 70 -14.37 23.02 8.40
C GLN A 70 -13.39 22.24 7.50
N ARG A 71 -12.32 21.69 8.07
CA ARG A 71 -11.35 20.86 7.34
C ARG A 71 -11.99 19.59 6.81
N TYR A 72 -12.78 18.92 7.65
CA TYR A 72 -13.50 17.72 7.27
C TYR A 72 -14.45 17.96 6.08
N LEU A 73 -15.27 19.01 6.13
CA LEU A 73 -16.16 19.36 5.02
C LEU A 73 -15.38 19.72 3.74
N THR A 74 -14.21 20.36 3.88
CA THR A 74 -13.31 20.63 2.74
C THR A 74 -12.81 19.32 2.11
N LEU A 75 -12.41 18.33 2.93
CA LEU A 75 -11.96 17.02 2.45
C LEU A 75 -13.10 16.27 1.73
N LEU A 76 -14.32 16.32 2.25
CA LEU A 76 -15.52 15.77 1.58
C LEU A 76 -15.76 16.44 0.22
N ALA A 77 -15.72 17.77 0.17
CA ALA A 77 -15.91 18.53 -1.06
C ALA A 77 -14.81 18.23 -2.11
N GLN A 78 -13.64 17.82 -1.69
CA GLN A 78 -12.54 17.37 -2.54
C GLN A 78 -12.62 15.90 -2.95
N GLY A 79 -13.61 15.13 -2.42
CA GLY A 79 -13.76 13.71 -2.69
C GLY A 79 -12.65 12.85 -2.08
N GLN A 80 -12.08 13.26 -0.95
CA GLN A 80 -11.06 12.49 -0.24
C GLN A 80 -11.66 11.21 0.35
N THR A 81 -11.07 10.06 0.06
CA THR A 81 -11.56 8.74 0.47
C THR A 81 -11.68 8.62 1.98
N VAL A 82 -10.70 9.10 2.74
CA VAL A 82 -10.74 9.08 4.22
C VAL A 82 -11.98 9.81 4.75
N ALA A 83 -12.34 10.96 4.18
CA ALA A 83 -13.51 11.72 4.62
C ALA A 83 -14.83 11.02 4.24
N LEU A 84 -14.87 10.35 3.08
CA LEU A 84 -16.00 9.53 2.65
C LEU A 84 -16.17 8.30 3.56
N ASP A 85 -15.08 7.60 3.85
CA ASP A 85 -15.11 6.44 4.75
C ASP A 85 -15.60 6.83 6.15
N MET A 86 -15.16 7.98 6.67
CA MET A 86 -15.68 8.52 7.94
C MET A 86 -17.17 8.84 7.85
N LEU A 87 -17.64 9.45 6.74
CA LEU A 87 -19.06 9.80 6.54
C LEU A 87 -19.97 8.59 6.62
N PHE A 88 -19.54 7.47 6.05
CA PHE A 88 -20.31 6.22 5.99
C PHE A 88 -19.94 5.21 7.08
N ALA A 89 -19.05 5.60 8.01
CA ALA A 89 -18.65 4.74 9.11
C ALA A 89 -19.87 4.35 9.98
N PRO A 90 -20.15 3.05 10.15
CA PRO A 90 -21.29 2.59 10.96
C PRO A 90 -21.08 2.85 12.45
N SER A 91 -22.19 2.95 13.19
CA SER A 91 -22.16 3.30 14.63
C SER A 91 -21.34 2.34 15.49
N TRP A 92 -21.20 1.08 15.09
CA TRP A 92 -20.36 0.12 15.83
C TRP A 92 -18.86 0.47 15.80
N SER A 93 -18.42 1.26 14.81
CA SER A 93 -17.02 1.72 14.69
C SER A 93 -16.73 2.93 15.57
N TRP A 94 -17.72 3.56 16.15
CA TRP A 94 -17.53 4.75 17.01
C TRP A 94 -17.00 4.34 18.37
N THR A 95 -16.03 5.07 18.89
CA THR A 95 -15.48 4.81 20.24
C THR A 95 -16.35 5.39 21.34
N THR A 96 -17.15 6.41 21.00
CA THR A 96 -18.11 7.08 21.86
C THR A 96 -19.37 7.39 21.06
N GLN A 97 -20.50 7.63 21.75
CA GLN A 97 -21.70 8.08 21.06
C GLN A 97 -21.43 9.36 20.27
N ALA A 98 -21.82 9.37 19.00
CA ALA A 98 -21.68 10.55 18.14
C ALA A 98 -22.66 11.64 18.59
N MET A 99 -22.24 12.89 18.44
CA MET A 99 -23.08 14.06 18.71
C MET A 99 -24.18 14.22 17.64
N PRO A 100 -25.33 14.85 17.99
CA PRO A 100 -26.43 15.04 17.04
C PRO A 100 -26.03 15.70 15.72
N GLU A 101 -25.10 16.63 15.76
CA GLU A 101 -24.59 17.32 14.56
C GLU A 101 -23.86 16.36 13.62
N TRP A 102 -23.19 15.32 14.13
CA TRP A 102 -22.61 14.28 13.29
C TRP A 102 -23.68 13.45 12.58
N LEU A 103 -24.73 13.07 13.30
CA LEU A 103 -25.86 12.33 12.74
C LEU A 103 -26.56 13.15 11.64
N GLU A 104 -26.69 14.47 11.83
CA GLU A 104 -27.23 15.37 10.83
C GLU A 104 -26.35 15.44 9.57
N ILE A 105 -25.01 15.47 9.73
CA ILE A 105 -24.05 15.40 8.63
C ILE A 105 -24.25 14.09 7.84
N GLN A 106 -24.34 12.94 8.53
CA GLN A 106 -24.59 11.65 7.87
C GLN A 106 -25.94 11.61 7.16
N ALA A 107 -27.00 12.10 7.75
CA ALA A 107 -28.33 12.17 7.15
C ALA A 107 -28.35 13.02 5.86
N ASN A 108 -27.49 14.03 5.77
CA ASN A 108 -27.34 14.91 4.61
C ASN A 108 -26.17 14.52 3.69
N ALA A 109 -25.64 13.30 3.78
CA ALA A 109 -24.48 12.85 3.01
C ALA A 109 -24.63 13.10 1.50
N HIS A 110 -25.81 12.87 0.92
CA HIS A 110 -26.11 13.09 -0.48
C HIS A 110 -25.92 14.54 -0.96
N ARG A 111 -25.99 15.52 -0.05
CA ARG A 111 -25.77 16.95 -0.33
C ARG A 111 -24.29 17.35 -0.21
N LEU A 112 -23.49 16.56 0.49
CA LEU A 112 -22.10 16.85 0.81
C LEU A 112 -21.11 16.18 -0.16
N ILE A 113 -21.54 15.08 -0.79
CA ILE A 113 -20.72 14.33 -1.73
C ILE A 113 -20.70 15.08 -3.08
N THR A 114 -19.50 15.22 -3.63
CA THR A 114 -19.29 15.84 -4.94
C THR A 114 -18.86 14.80 -5.98
N LYS A 115 -19.02 15.13 -7.28
CA LYS A 115 -18.52 14.30 -8.39
C LYS A 115 -17.00 14.37 -8.60
N LYS A 116 -16.24 14.98 -7.69
CA LYS A 116 -14.80 15.08 -7.79
C LYS A 116 -14.16 13.73 -7.48
N SER A 117 -13.62 13.06 -8.49
CA SER A 117 -13.01 11.73 -8.37
C SER A 117 -11.46 11.75 -8.41
N ALA A 118 -10.85 12.92 -8.57
CA ALA A 118 -9.39 13.03 -8.70
C ALA A 118 -8.62 12.43 -7.51
N ALA A 119 -9.13 12.63 -6.28
CA ALA A 119 -8.54 12.06 -5.07
C ALA A 119 -8.64 10.53 -5.06
N PHE A 120 -9.76 9.95 -5.50
CA PHE A 120 -9.93 8.50 -5.63
C PHE A 120 -8.99 7.91 -6.69
N VAL A 121 -8.88 8.55 -7.86
CA VAL A 121 -7.94 8.13 -8.91
C VAL A 121 -6.49 8.18 -8.39
N GLY A 122 -6.13 9.26 -7.67
CA GLY A 122 -4.82 9.38 -7.01
C GLY A 122 -4.56 8.25 -6.02
N TYR A 123 -5.54 7.94 -5.17
CA TYR A 123 -5.48 6.82 -4.24
C TYR A 123 -5.28 5.47 -4.96
N CYS A 124 -6.08 5.19 -6.00
CA CYS A 124 -5.93 3.97 -6.79
C CYS A 124 -4.53 3.83 -7.40
N ARG A 125 -3.98 4.93 -7.96
CA ARG A 125 -2.61 4.95 -8.50
C ARG A 125 -1.57 4.67 -7.40
N GLN A 126 -1.72 5.28 -6.22
CA GLN A 126 -0.81 5.06 -5.10
C GLN A 126 -0.86 3.60 -4.63
N GLN A 127 -2.04 2.99 -4.52
CA GLN A 127 -2.19 1.59 -4.15
C GLN A 127 -1.60 0.66 -5.22
N ALA A 128 -1.85 0.94 -6.50
CA ALA A 128 -1.26 0.19 -7.61
C ALA A 128 0.28 0.25 -7.58
N ASN A 129 0.86 1.41 -7.27
CA ASN A 129 2.31 1.56 -7.14
C ASN A 129 2.87 0.86 -5.89
N LYS A 130 2.11 0.82 -4.80
CA LYS A 130 2.54 0.21 -3.53
C LYS A 130 2.44 -1.32 -3.55
N TYR A 131 1.35 -1.86 -4.10
CA TYR A 131 1.02 -3.29 -4.05
C TYR A 131 1.05 -3.97 -5.42
N GLY A 132 1.06 -3.20 -6.51
CA GLY A 132 1.17 -3.72 -7.87
C GLY A 132 2.57 -4.28 -8.16
N ILE A 133 2.65 -5.08 -9.22
CA ILE A 133 3.93 -5.54 -9.73
C ILE A 133 4.72 -4.32 -10.25
N LYS A 134 5.88 -4.05 -9.66
CA LYS A 134 6.75 -2.95 -10.09
C LYS A 134 7.07 -3.09 -11.58
N GLY A 135 6.99 -2.00 -12.33
CA GLY A 135 7.32 -1.97 -13.76
C GLY A 135 8.72 -2.50 -14.06
N SER A 136 9.70 -2.27 -13.16
CA SER A 136 11.05 -2.84 -13.24
C SER A 136 11.06 -4.36 -13.21
N ARG A 137 10.20 -5.02 -12.41
CA ARG A 137 10.06 -6.48 -12.40
C ARG A 137 9.46 -7.01 -13.71
N VAL A 138 8.48 -6.30 -14.27
CA VAL A 138 7.90 -6.66 -15.57
C VAL A 138 8.94 -6.51 -16.69
N ALA A 139 9.74 -5.45 -16.65
CA ALA A 139 10.85 -5.25 -17.59
C ALA A 139 11.90 -6.37 -17.47
N ALA A 140 12.29 -6.74 -16.25
CA ALA A 140 13.20 -7.85 -15.99
C ALA A 140 12.66 -9.17 -16.56
N ALA A 141 11.41 -9.51 -16.27
CA ALA A 141 10.78 -10.72 -16.77
C ALA A 141 10.73 -10.75 -18.32
N ARG A 142 10.42 -9.61 -18.97
CA ARG A 142 10.44 -9.50 -20.45
C ARG A 142 11.84 -9.64 -21.02
N THR A 143 12.87 -9.14 -20.35
CA THR A 143 14.26 -9.31 -20.76
C THR A 143 14.68 -10.78 -20.67
N ALA A 144 14.32 -11.45 -19.56
CA ALA A 144 14.58 -12.88 -19.40
C ALA A 144 13.89 -13.71 -20.50
N LEU A 145 12.61 -13.45 -20.77
CA LEU A 145 11.87 -14.12 -21.84
C LEU A 145 12.55 -13.96 -23.20
N ARG A 146 12.97 -12.74 -23.58
CA ARG A 146 13.69 -12.51 -24.85
C ARG A 146 14.98 -13.31 -24.94
N VAL A 147 15.73 -13.44 -23.84
CA VAL A 147 16.95 -14.25 -23.80
C VAL A 147 16.62 -15.73 -24.03
N LEU A 148 15.55 -16.23 -23.39
CA LEU A 148 15.11 -17.62 -23.54
C LEU A 148 14.54 -17.89 -24.94
N ASP A 149 13.72 -16.99 -25.50
CA ASP A 149 13.16 -17.13 -26.88
C ASP A 149 14.28 -17.18 -27.90
N THR A 150 15.25 -16.24 -27.86
CA THR A 150 16.41 -16.25 -28.72
C THR A 150 17.24 -17.53 -28.57
N ALA A 151 17.33 -18.07 -27.36
CA ALA A 151 18.03 -19.31 -27.11
C ALA A 151 17.30 -20.53 -27.70
N VAL A 152 15.96 -20.54 -27.62
CA VAL A 152 15.14 -21.57 -28.26
C VAL A 152 15.26 -21.54 -29.78
N GLU A 153 15.26 -20.35 -30.38
CA GLU A 153 15.45 -20.16 -31.83
C GLU A 153 16.82 -20.69 -32.31
N ASN A 154 17.90 -20.43 -31.54
CA ASN A 154 19.26 -20.79 -31.95
C ASN A 154 19.64 -22.24 -31.59
N TYR A 155 19.13 -22.80 -30.53
CA TYR A 155 19.61 -24.07 -29.97
C TYR A 155 18.49 -25.10 -29.76
N GLY A 156 17.23 -24.74 -30.01
CA GLY A 156 16.07 -25.58 -29.79
C GLY A 156 15.67 -25.72 -28.33
N THR A 157 14.46 -26.26 -28.09
CA THR A 157 13.85 -26.41 -26.75
C THR A 157 14.54 -27.44 -25.85
N ALA A 158 15.39 -28.32 -26.40
CA ALA A 158 16.15 -29.32 -25.65
C ALA A 158 17.51 -28.79 -25.11
N ALA A 159 17.89 -27.56 -25.47
CA ALA A 159 19.13 -26.97 -25.02
C ALA A 159 19.05 -26.63 -23.51
N LYS A 160 20.21 -26.72 -22.82
CA LYS A 160 20.34 -26.35 -21.43
C LYS A 160 20.69 -24.86 -21.28
N LEU A 161 20.26 -24.21 -20.20
CA LEU A 161 20.59 -22.80 -19.90
C LEU A 161 22.10 -22.54 -19.88
N ALA A 162 22.90 -23.53 -19.50
CA ALA A 162 24.35 -23.41 -19.50
C ALA A 162 24.95 -23.02 -20.89
N LYS A 163 24.24 -23.31 -21.99
CA LYS A 163 24.67 -22.91 -23.34
C LYS A 163 24.58 -21.41 -23.61
N ILE A 164 23.82 -20.69 -22.80
CA ILE A 164 23.60 -19.24 -22.92
C ILE A 164 24.13 -18.48 -21.69
N ASP A 165 25.06 -19.08 -20.93
CA ASP A 165 25.62 -18.51 -19.70
C ASP A 165 26.10 -17.07 -19.90
N ASP A 166 26.81 -16.76 -20.94
CA ASP A 166 27.32 -15.41 -21.22
C ASP A 166 26.18 -14.38 -21.35
N LYS A 167 25.10 -14.75 -22.05
CA LYS A 167 23.93 -13.88 -22.22
C LYS A 167 23.19 -13.69 -20.90
N ILE A 168 23.03 -14.76 -20.10
CA ILE A 168 22.41 -14.70 -18.78
C ILE A 168 23.23 -13.78 -17.86
N ARG A 169 24.56 -13.93 -17.83
CA ARG A 169 25.44 -13.05 -17.01
C ARG A 169 25.32 -11.60 -17.45
N ALA A 170 25.34 -11.31 -18.73
CA ALA A 170 25.22 -9.95 -19.23
C ALA A 170 23.94 -9.26 -18.78
N VAL A 171 22.77 -9.92 -18.93
CA VAL A 171 21.48 -9.30 -18.50
C VAL A 171 21.30 -9.28 -16.99
N THR A 172 21.99 -10.15 -16.25
CA THR A 172 21.91 -10.21 -14.79
C THR A 172 22.73 -9.09 -14.14
N MET A 173 23.88 -8.71 -14.70
CA MET A 173 24.73 -7.65 -14.15
C MET A 173 24.03 -6.28 -14.14
N ASP A 174 23.17 -6.02 -15.10
CA ASP A 174 22.49 -4.73 -15.25
C ASP A 174 21.07 -4.70 -14.65
N ASN A 175 20.66 -5.73 -13.89
CA ASN A 175 19.29 -5.84 -13.45
C ASN A 175 19.14 -6.23 -11.98
N GLU A 176 18.61 -5.31 -11.16
CA GLU A 176 18.39 -5.49 -9.71
C GLU A 176 17.43 -6.65 -9.35
N HIS A 177 16.64 -7.13 -10.30
CA HIS A 177 15.68 -8.22 -10.10
C HIS A 177 16.17 -9.58 -10.62
N MET A 178 17.44 -9.67 -10.98
CA MET A 178 18.08 -10.90 -11.43
C MET A 178 19.34 -11.18 -10.62
N SER A 179 19.60 -12.46 -10.35
CA SER A 179 20.84 -12.90 -9.69
C SER A 179 21.23 -14.29 -10.17
N LEU A 180 22.52 -14.62 -9.97
CA LEU A 180 23.02 -15.97 -10.14
C LEU A 180 23.23 -16.58 -8.75
N GLU A 181 22.56 -17.68 -8.48
CA GLU A 181 22.57 -18.35 -7.18
C GLU A 181 23.18 -19.74 -7.31
N LYS A 182 23.93 -20.15 -6.28
CA LYS A 182 24.46 -21.50 -6.13
C LYS A 182 23.85 -22.11 -4.88
N ILE A 183 23.15 -23.20 -5.05
CA ILE A 183 22.50 -23.91 -3.94
C ILE A 183 23.16 -25.28 -3.82
N VAL A 184 23.68 -25.57 -2.62
CA VAL A 184 24.20 -26.89 -2.26
C VAL A 184 23.05 -27.78 -1.84
N GLN A 185 22.86 -28.88 -2.57
CA GLN A 185 21.82 -29.89 -2.25
C GLN A 185 22.32 -30.90 -1.22
N ILE A 186 21.39 -31.63 -0.61
CA ILE A 186 21.67 -32.78 0.24
C ILE A 186 22.47 -33.80 -0.58
N GLY A 187 23.71 -34.11 -0.15
CA GLY A 187 24.66 -34.93 -0.91
C GLY A 187 25.83 -34.17 -1.50
N GLY A 188 25.97 -32.85 -1.22
CA GLY A 188 27.15 -32.04 -1.56
C GLY A 188 27.21 -31.55 -3.03
N GLN A 189 26.19 -31.83 -3.86
CA GLN A 189 26.14 -31.27 -5.22
C GLN A 189 25.75 -29.80 -5.20
N THR A 190 26.51 -28.98 -5.89
CA THR A 190 26.20 -27.55 -6.09
C THR A 190 25.47 -27.38 -7.41
N ILE A 191 24.25 -26.87 -7.36
CA ILE A 191 23.46 -26.55 -8.53
C ILE A 191 23.43 -25.02 -8.68
N GLN A 192 23.65 -24.56 -9.90
CA GLN A 192 23.55 -23.16 -10.26
C GLN A 192 22.15 -22.83 -10.75
N TYR A 193 21.64 -21.69 -10.32
CA TYR A 193 20.33 -21.17 -10.72
C TYR A 193 20.46 -19.74 -11.24
N TRP A 194 19.62 -19.41 -12.20
CA TRP A 194 19.33 -18.04 -12.58
C TRP A 194 18.04 -17.61 -11.88
N SER A 195 18.13 -16.64 -10.98
CA SER A 195 16.98 -16.07 -10.30
C SER A 195 16.44 -14.90 -11.10
N VAL A 196 15.16 -14.92 -11.45
CA VAL A 196 14.46 -13.82 -12.13
C VAL A 196 13.22 -13.48 -11.34
N CYS A 197 13.18 -12.27 -10.78
CA CYS A 197 12.08 -11.79 -9.94
C CYS A 197 11.72 -12.73 -8.76
N GLY A 198 12.71 -13.45 -8.23
CA GLY A 198 12.54 -14.42 -7.15
C GLY A 198 12.14 -15.82 -7.59
N ARG A 199 12.05 -16.10 -8.91
CA ARG A 199 11.90 -17.46 -9.44
C ARG A 199 13.25 -18.03 -9.86
N LEU A 200 13.55 -19.25 -9.43
CA LEU A 200 14.80 -19.94 -9.70
C LEU A 200 14.65 -20.82 -10.96
N LEU A 201 15.50 -20.54 -11.95
CA LEU A 201 15.63 -21.32 -13.18
C LEU A 201 16.93 -22.13 -13.09
N GLN A 202 16.82 -23.46 -13.06
CA GLN A 202 17.98 -24.33 -12.89
C GLN A 202 18.81 -24.44 -14.17
N TYR A 203 20.13 -24.25 -14.07
CA TYR A 203 21.03 -24.27 -15.24
C TYR A 203 21.11 -25.62 -15.96
N THR A 204 20.83 -26.71 -15.25
CA THR A 204 20.80 -28.06 -15.81
C THR A 204 19.47 -28.38 -16.51
N ALA A 205 18.43 -27.57 -16.30
CA ALA A 205 17.14 -27.74 -16.95
C ALA A 205 17.21 -27.38 -18.44
N THR A 206 16.34 -27.97 -19.25
CA THR A 206 16.14 -27.57 -20.63
C THR A 206 15.43 -26.21 -20.68
N ILE A 207 15.67 -25.41 -21.73
CA ILE A 207 15.06 -24.08 -21.86
C ILE A 207 13.52 -24.14 -21.83
N LYS A 208 12.92 -25.24 -22.30
CA LYS A 208 11.47 -25.42 -22.31
C LYS A 208 10.85 -25.58 -20.90
N HIS A 209 11.65 -26.01 -19.91
CA HIS A 209 11.19 -26.29 -18.53
C HIS A 209 11.81 -25.32 -17.51
N ALA A 210 12.51 -24.28 -17.98
CA ALA A 210 13.11 -23.25 -17.13
C ALA A 210 12.13 -22.14 -16.73
#